data_7b5648af1e055b532d4624739d3a36ec
#
_entry.id   7b5648af1e055b532d4624739d3a36ec
#
_cell.length_a   1.000
_cell.length_b   1.000
_cell.length_c   1.000
_cell.angle_alpha   90.00
_cell.angle_beta   90.00
_cell.angle_gamma   90.00
#
_symmetry.space_group_name_H-M   'P 1'
#
loop_
_entity.id
_entity.type
_entity.pdbx_description
1 polymer ?
#
loop_
_entity_poly.entity_id
_entity_poly.type
_entity_poly.pdbx_seq_one_letter_code
_entity_poly.pdbx_strand_id
1 'polypeptide(L)'
;MKRRVLRLLDRFGLVRPAFRLYERAVALRPTQRLAVDGPPLPPRRLMVRVAGTSDADWFLRGGRAGYDAIAAHVPLDELESVLDFGCGCGRITRWWNDFDGRVAGSDVSRSAIEWCRTNLPFARFEQNALAPPLMFDDESFDLVYALSVFTHLTADLQLAWRDEVRRVLRPGGRLLLTTHGRSYVPRLGQEERASFKRGELVVRWGDVAGTNLCSAYHPEPYLRETFAQGFTLVEMEPEGAHGNPTQDLVLLRKVSA
;
A
#
# COMPACT_ATOMS: atom_id res chain seq x y z
N MET A 1 -13.89 -9.31 20.01
CA MET A 1 -13.87 -8.10 20.84
C MET A 1 -13.51 -6.84 20.06
N LYS A 2 -12.40 -6.76 19.29
CA LYS A 2 -11.95 -5.57 18.51
C LYS A 2 -13.03 -4.97 17.58
N ARG A 3 -13.81 -5.79 16.84
CA ARG A 3 -14.83 -5.31 15.88
C ARG A 3 -16.05 -4.64 16.53
N ARG A 4 -16.45 -5.06 17.74
CA ARG A 4 -17.58 -4.43 18.47
C ARG A 4 -17.17 -3.07 19.03
N VAL A 5 -15.96 -2.97 19.55
CA VAL A 5 -15.40 -1.71 20.07
C VAL A 5 -15.22 -0.69 18.93
N LEU A 6 -14.65 -1.10 17.79
CA LEU A 6 -14.51 -0.22 16.62
C LEU A 6 -15.86 0.31 16.12
N ARG A 7 -16.89 -0.53 16.02
CA ARG A 7 -18.26 -0.09 15.63
C ARG A 7 -18.87 0.90 16.65
N LEU A 8 -18.61 0.71 17.93
CA LEU A 8 -19.07 1.64 18.96
C LEU A 8 -18.35 2.98 18.86
N LEU A 9 -17.02 2.96 18.70
CA LEU A 9 -16.21 4.17 18.51
C LEU A 9 -16.61 4.93 17.23
N ASP A 10 -16.91 4.21 16.16
CA ASP A 10 -17.35 4.75 14.88
C ASP A 10 -18.66 5.52 15.03
N ARG A 11 -19.64 4.93 15.71
CA ARG A 11 -20.94 5.56 16.01
C ARG A 11 -20.83 6.92 16.71
N PHE A 12 -19.72 7.16 17.44
CA PHE A 12 -19.45 8.39 18.17
C PHE A 12 -18.35 9.24 17.53
N GLY A 13 -17.86 8.89 16.33
CA GLY A 13 -16.75 9.60 15.68
C GLY A 13 -15.40 9.50 16.43
N LEU A 14 -15.27 8.53 17.33
CA LEU A 14 -14.10 8.38 18.22
C LEU A 14 -12.99 7.47 17.69
N VAL A 15 -13.14 6.92 16.48
CA VAL A 15 -12.14 5.99 15.90
C VAL A 15 -10.80 6.68 15.71
N ARG A 16 -10.76 7.89 15.12
CA ARG A 16 -9.53 8.67 14.92
C ARG A 16 -8.82 9.02 16.23
N PRO A 17 -9.48 9.61 17.25
CA PRO A 17 -8.83 9.94 18.52
C PRO A 17 -8.37 8.68 19.27
N ALA A 18 -9.13 7.59 19.25
CA ALA A 18 -8.72 6.33 19.87
C ALA A 18 -7.48 5.72 19.21
N PHE A 19 -7.38 5.77 17.89
CA PHE A 19 -6.21 5.30 17.17
C PHE A 19 -4.96 6.16 17.47
N ARG A 20 -5.11 7.48 17.50
CA ARG A 20 -4.01 8.38 17.90
C ARG A 20 -3.51 8.12 19.32
N LEU A 21 -4.43 7.83 20.25
CA LEU A 21 -4.07 7.47 21.63
C LEU A 21 -3.32 6.14 21.67
N TYR A 22 -3.76 5.15 20.90
CA TYR A 22 -3.07 3.87 20.77
C TYR A 22 -1.64 4.04 20.20
N GLU A 23 -1.46 4.82 19.12
CA GLU A 23 -0.14 5.13 18.56
C GLU A 23 0.79 5.77 19.62
N ARG A 24 0.27 6.72 20.42
CA ARG A 24 1.03 7.35 21.50
C ARG A 24 1.42 6.35 22.59
N ALA A 25 0.49 5.51 23.04
CA ALA A 25 0.74 4.50 24.06
C ALA A 25 1.80 3.47 23.61
N VAL A 26 1.79 3.09 22.32
CA VAL A 26 2.82 2.19 21.76
C VAL A 26 4.18 2.90 21.68
N ALA A 27 4.22 4.19 21.37
CA ALA A 27 5.46 4.96 21.32
C ALA A 27 6.18 5.06 22.69
N LEU A 28 5.45 4.97 23.77
CA LEU A 28 6.02 5.02 25.15
C LEU A 28 6.65 3.68 25.60
N ARG A 29 6.43 2.58 24.87
CA ARG A 29 7.03 1.28 25.22
C ARG A 29 8.53 1.27 24.89
N PRO A 30 9.39 0.70 25.76
CA PRO A 30 10.83 0.62 25.50
C PRO A 30 11.11 -0.12 24.17
N THR A 31 12.06 0.38 23.39
CA THR A 31 12.49 -0.24 22.14
C THR A 31 13.53 -1.32 22.43
N GLN A 32 13.27 -2.56 22.06
CA GLN A 32 14.38 -3.51 21.86
C GLN A 32 15.15 -3.05 20.63
N ARG A 33 16.43 -2.72 20.80
CA ARG A 33 17.37 -2.53 19.70
C ARG A 33 17.71 -3.92 19.19
N LEU A 34 17.02 -4.36 18.14
CA LEU A 34 17.49 -5.49 17.36
C LEU A 34 18.67 -4.99 16.52
N ALA A 35 19.81 -5.66 16.61
CA ALA A 35 20.85 -5.51 15.62
C ALA A 35 20.28 -6.08 14.31
N VAL A 36 20.16 -5.26 13.30
CA VAL A 36 19.63 -5.64 11.98
C VAL A 36 20.72 -5.33 10.97
N ASP A 37 21.10 -6.32 10.20
CA ASP A 37 21.93 -6.08 9.02
C ASP A 37 21.16 -5.24 8.00
N GLY A 38 21.77 -4.14 7.54
CA GLY A 38 21.18 -3.20 6.60
C GLY A 38 20.57 -1.94 7.25
N PRO A 39 19.66 -1.25 6.56
CA PRO A 39 19.09 0.02 7.02
C PRO A 39 18.42 -0.07 8.40
N PRO A 40 18.49 0.98 9.24
CA PRO A 40 17.94 0.94 10.59
C PRO A 40 16.43 0.70 10.60
N LEU A 41 15.92 0.23 11.74
CA LEU A 41 14.48 0.08 11.93
C LEU A 41 13.82 1.40 12.26
N PRO A 42 12.62 1.67 11.70
CA PRO A 42 11.87 2.86 12.05
C PRO A 42 11.37 2.82 13.51
N PRO A 43 11.11 4.00 14.12
CA PRO A 43 10.47 4.08 15.43
C PRO A 43 9.17 3.27 15.47
N ARG A 44 8.89 2.62 16.60
CA ARG A 44 7.67 1.78 16.79
C ARG A 44 6.38 2.47 16.37
N ARG A 45 6.26 3.77 16.63
CA ARG A 45 5.09 4.56 16.21
C ARG A 45 4.87 4.50 14.71
N LEU A 46 5.95 4.61 13.92
CA LEU A 46 5.86 4.52 12.46
C LEU A 46 5.55 3.09 12.01
N MET A 47 6.16 2.08 12.65
CA MET A 47 5.83 0.68 12.35
C MET A 47 4.35 0.38 12.61
N VAL A 48 3.79 0.83 13.74
CA VAL A 48 2.36 0.65 14.06
C VAL A 48 1.46 1.33 13.03
N ARG A 49 1.83 2.55 12.61
CA ARG A 49 1.05 3.29 11.60
C ARG A 49 1.03 2.58 10.26
N VAL A 50 2.17 2.06 9.80
CA VAL A 50 2.33 1.43 8.47
C VAL A 50 1.89 -0.02 8.48
N ALA A 51 2.27 -0.79 9.52
CA ALA A 51 2.11 -2.23 9.54
C ALA A 51 1.15 -2.75 10.63
N GLY A 52 0.56 -1.85 11.43
CA GLY A 52 -0.36 -2.21 12.52
C GLY A 52 0.32 -2.90 13.71
N THR A 53 1.65 -3.03 13.71
CA THR A 53 2.43 -3.71 14.75
C THR A 53 3.70 -2.94 15.10
N SER A 54 4.19 -3.15 16.31
CA SER A 54 5.51 -2.70 16.76
C SER A 54 6.55 -3.83 16.80
N ASP A 55 6.20 -5.00 16.32
CA ASP A 55 7.08 -6.16 16.23
C ASP A 55 8.03 -5.97 15.05
N ALA A 56 9.32 -5.86 15.34
CA ALA A 56 10.36 -5.59 14.36
C ALA A 56 10.60 -6.78 13.41
N ASP A 57 10.57 -7.99 13.94
CA ASP A 57 10.75 -9.20 13.16
C ASP A 57 9.60 -9.41 12.17
N TRP A 58 8.36 -9.18 12.63
CA TRP A 58 7.19 -9.18 11.76
C TRP A 58 7.30 -8.08 10.66
N PHE A 59 7.76 -6.88 11.02
CA PHE A 59 7.95 -5.78 10.08
C PHE A 59 8.95 -6.15 8.97
N LEU A 60 10.08 -6.74 9.35
CA LEU A 60 11.12 -7.15 8.40
C LEU A 60 10.66 -8.30 7.51
N ARG A 61 10.14 -9.37 8.09
CA ARG A 61 9.63 -10.52 7.31
C ARG A 61 8.51 -10.12 6.36
N GLY A 62 7.56 -9.29 6.82
CA GLY A 62 6.49 -8.81 5.96
C GLY A 62 6.97 -7.86 4.86
N GLY A 63 8.04 -7.08 5.11
CA GLY A 63 8.69 -6.27 4.09
C GLY A 63 9.40 -7.13 3.04
N ARG A 64 10.15 -8.15 3.49
CA ARG A 64 10.83 -9.10 2.61
C ARG A 64 9.85 -9.88 1.74
N ALA A 65 8.79 -10.43 2.35
CA ALA A 65 7.74 -11.12 1.62
C ALA A 65 7.06 -10.25 0.55
N GLY A 66 6.87 -8.94 0.84
CA GLY A 66 6.36 -7.99 -0.16
C GLY A 66 7.34 -7.77 -1.32
N TYR A 67 8.63 -7.66 -1.04
CA TYR A 67 9.67 -7.57 -2.07
C TYR A 67 9.74 -8.85 -2.91
N ASP A 68 9.74 -10.02 -2.27
CA ASP A 68 9.78 -11.32 -2.95
C ASP A 68 8.54 -11.53 -3.84
N ALA A 69 7.37 -11.08 -3.41
CA ALA A 69 6.16 -11.11 -4.24
C ALA A 69 6.31 -10.21 -5.49
N ILE A 70 6.94 -9.03 -5.38
CA ILE A 70 7.23 -8.19 -6.54
C ILE A 70 8.20 -8.91 -7.49
N ALA A 71 9.31 -9.46 -6.95
CA ALA A 71 10.34 -10.14 -7.73
C ALA A 71 9.84 -11.42 -8.43
N ALA A 72 8.82 -12.07 -7.89
CA ALA A 72 8.21 -13.26 -8.50
C ALA A 72 7.37 -12.92 -9.76
N HIS A 73 6.86 -11.69 -9.87
CA HIS A 73 5.93 -11.30 -10.95
C HIS A 73 6.53 -10.28 -11.94
N VAL A 74 7.68 -9.67 -11.58
CA VAL A 74 8.33 -8.64 -12.41
C VAL A 74 9.81 -8.99 -12.56
N PRO A 75 10.34 -9.08 -13.79
CA PRO A 75 11.77 -9.27 -14.02
C PRO A 75 12.54 -8.02 -13.58
N LEU A 76 13.25 -8.11 -12.46
CA LEU A 76 13.89 -6.96 -11.83
C LEU A 76 15.11 -6.44 -12.62
N ASP A 77 15.75 -7.32 -13.40
CA ASP A 77 16.88 -7.02 -14.28
C ASP A 77 16.49 -6.17 -15.51
N GLU A 78 15.21 -6.10 -15.83
CA GLU A 78 14.69 -5.21 -16.89
C GLU A 78 14.36 -3.80 -16.39
N LEU A 79 14.44 -3.53 -15.08
CA LEU A 79 14.04 -2.27 -14.48
C LEU A 79 15.21 -1.30 -14.33
N GLU A 80 14.99 -0.03 -14.67
CA GLU A 80 15.91 1.08 -14.37
C GLU A 80 15.35 2.00 -13.27
N SER A 81 14.03 1.94 -13.02
CA SER A 81 13.36 2.89 -12.12
C SER A 81 12.09 2.30 -11.49
N VAL A 82 12.01 2.43 -10.16
CA VAL A 82 10.94 1.86 -9.34
C VAL A 82 10.36 2.89 -8.40
N LEU A 83 9.03 2.94 -8.27
CA LEU A 83 8.31 3.75 -7.28
C LEU A 83 7.54 2.87 -6.30
N ASP A 84 7.84 3.01 -5.02
CA ASP A 84 7.03 2.51 -3.90
C ASP A 84 5.93 3.52 -3.59
N PHE A 85 4.73 3.33 -4.15
CA PHE A 85 3.58 4.19 -3.89
C PHE A 85 2.87 3.76 -2.61
N GLY A 86 2.85 4.64 -1.61
CA GLY A 86 2.42 4.33 -0.25
C GLY A 86 3.51 3.63 0.56
N CYS A 87 4.77 4.07 0.41
CA CYS A 87 5.96 3.43 0.98
C CYS A 87 5.96 3.40 2.52
N GLY A 88 5.12 4.20 3.17
CA GLY A 88 5.12 4.34 4.62
C GLY A 88 6.49 4.72 5.15
N CYS A 89 7.02 3.95 6.08
CA CYS A 89 8.37 4.10 6.61
C CYS A 89 9.38 3.12 5.96
N GLY A 90 9.23 2.83 4.68
CA GLY A 90 10.17 2.06 3.89
C GLY A 90 10.20 0.56 4.22
N ARG A 91 9.06 -0.03 4.59
CA ARG A 91 8.99 -1.45 4.95
C ARG A 91 9.42 -2.37 3.81
N ILE A 92 9.02 -2.05 2.59
CA ILE A 92 9.40 -2.78 1.37
C ILE A 92 10.57 -2.09 0.69
N THR A 93 10.56 -0.77 0.60
CA THR A 93 11.61 0.04 -0.04
C THR A 93 13.01 -0.35 0.45
N ARG A 94 13.21 -0.67 1.73
CA ARG A 94 14.51 -1.05 2.30
C ARG A 94 15.20 -2.24 1.62
N TRP A 95 14.43 -3.12 0.96
CA TRP A 95 14.91 -4.31 0.26
C TRP A 95 15.41 -4.01 -1.16
N TRP A 96 15.28 -2.76 -1.63
CA TRP A 96 15.83 -2.27 -2.88
C TRP A 96 17.22 -1.65 -2.73
N ASN A 97 17.86 -1.78 -1.55
CA ASN A 97 19.15 -1.14 -1.27
C ASN A 97 20.27 -1.54 -2.24
N ASP A 98 20.22 -2.76 -2.77
CA ASP A 98 21.22 -3.30 -3.70
C ASP A 98 20.73 -3.26 -5.17
N PHE A 99 19.68 -2.51 -5.45
CA PHE A 99 19.16 -2.32 -6.80
C PHE A 99 19.97 -1.24 -7.53
N ASP A 100 20.52 -1.56 -8.71
CA ASP A 100 21.38 -0.66 -9.49
C ASP A 100 20.62 0.52 -10.14
N GLY A 101 19.30 0.46 -10.21
CA GLY A 101 18.44 1.48 -10.77
C GLY A 101 18.02 2.55 -9.77
N ARG A 102 17.13 3.43 -10.19
CA ARG A 102 16.58 4.51 -9.37
C ARG A 102 15.41 4.01 -8.54
N VAL A 103 15.47 4.21 -7.24
CA VAL A 103 14.37 3.90 -6.31
C VAL A 103 13.76 5.19 -5.80
N ALA A 104 12.43 5.27 -5.83
CA ALA A 104 11.68 6.35 -5.21
C ALA A 104 10.56 5.79 -4.30
N GLY A 105 10.13 6.60 -3.34
CA GLY A 105 8.98 6.29 -2.50
C GLY A 105 8.10 7.51 -2.28
N SER A 106 6.80 7.32 -2.17
CA SER A 106 5.87 8.39 -1.80
C SER A 106 4.85 7.91 -0.77
N ASP A 107 4.47 8.80 0.15
CA ASP A 107 3.47 8.52 1.19
C ASP A 107 2.83 9.82 1.68
N VAL A 108 1.60 9.75 2.17
CA VAL A 108 0.88 10.89 2.79
C VAL A 108 1.46 11.27 4.15
N SER A 109 2.19 10.38 4.80
CA SER A 109 2.73 10.55 6.14
C SER A 109 4.04 11.32 6.15
N ARG A 110 4.00 12.63 6.43
CA ARG A 110 5.19 13.47 6.54
C ARG A 110 6.27 12.86 7.43
N SER A 111 5.90 12.36 8.61
CA SER A 111 6.87 11.79 9.55
C SER A 111 7.50 10.49 9.07
N ALA A 112 6.82 9.71 8.23
CA ALA A 112 7.36 8.51 7.61
C ALA A 112 8.36 8.90 6.50
N ILE A 113 8.01 9.86 5.67
CA ILE A 113 8.88 10.37 4.60
C ILE A 113 10.15 11.02 5.18
N GLU A 114 10.03 11.86 6.21
CA GLU A 114 11.19 12.47 6.89
C GLU A 114 12.13 11.40 7.46
N TRP A 115 11.57 10.33 8.03
CA TRP A 115 12.36 9.20 8.51
C TRP A 115 13.07 8.47 7.36
N CYS A 116 12.35 8.18 6.26
CA CYS A 116 12.91 7.52 5.08
C CYS A 116 14.06 8.33 4.46
N ARG A 117 13.89 9.62 4.27
CA ARG A 117 14.93 10.53 3.74
C ARG A 117 16.24 10.46 4.55
N THR A 118 16.13 10.33 5.86
CA THR A 118 17.30 10.27 6.77
C THR A 118 17.95 8.90 6.79
N ASN A 119 17.17 7.82 6.68
CA ASN A 119 17.63 6.46 7.01
C ASN A 119 17.72 5.51 5.80
N LEU A 120 17.19 5.91 4.65
CA LEU A 120 17.23 5.15 3.40
C LEU A 120 17.79 6.03 2.27
N PRO A 121 19.07 6.47 2.35
CA PRO A 121 19.64 7.48 1.45
C PRO A 121 19.82 7.02 -0.01
N PHE A 122 19.68 5.73 -0.29
CA PHE A 122 19.73 5.15 -1.64
C PHE A 122 18.48 5.45 -2.47
N ALA A 123 17.39 5.94 -1.87
CA ALA A 123 16.11 6.21 -2.54
C ALA A 123 15.68 7.68 -2.37
N ARG A 124 14.94 8.20 -3.35
CA ARG A 124 14.29 9.51 -3.30
C ARG A 124 12.89 9.38 -2.70
N PHE A 125 12.59 10.18 -1.66
CA PHE A 125 11.28 10.15 -1.00
C PHE A 125 10.55 11.47 -1.11
N GLU A 126 9.27 11.43 -1.52
CA GLU A 126 8.41 12.61 -1.64
C GLU A 126 7.11 12.42 -0.85
N GLN A 127 6.71 13.47 -0.13
CA GLN A 127 5.39 13.48 0.50
C GLN A 127 4.35 13.84 -0.53
N ASN A 128 3.30 13.03 -0.65
CA ASN A 128 2.12 13.35 -1.45
C ASN A 128 0.91 13.75 -0.59
N ALA A 129 -0.07 14.39 -1.19
CA ALA A 129 -1.38 14.62 -0.59
C ALA A 129 -2.25 13.33 -0.63
N LEU A 130 -3.44 13.36 -0.03
CA LEU A 130 -4.40 12.26 -0.11
C LEU A 130 -4.90 12.03 -1.55
N ALA A 131 -5.00 13.09 -2.33
CA ALA A 131 -5.33 13.07 -3.75
C ALA A 131 -4.09 13.44 -4.59
N PRO A 132 -4.01 13.00 -5.88
CA PRO A 132 -2.93 13.39 -6.78
C PRO A 132 -2.82 14.92 -6.92
N PRO A 133 -1.67 15.45 -7.44
CA PRO A 133 -0.62 14.71 -8.16
C PRO A 133 0.57 14.24 -7.29
N LEU A 134 1.41 13.39 -7.88
CA LEU A 134 2.76 13.08 -7.40
C LEU A 134 3.76 14.15 -7.88
N MET A 135 4.84 14.32 -7.13
CA MET A 135 5.95 15.23 -7.46
C MET A 135 7.02 14.57 -8.34
N PHE A 136 6.59 13.74 -9.29
CA PHE A 136 7.44 13.08 -10.27
C PHE A 136 6.96 13.44 -11.69
N ASP A 137 7.91 13.48 -12.62
CA ASP A 137 7.65 13.79 -14.02
C ASP A 137 6.88 12.65 -14.70
N ASP A 138 6.25 12.95 -15.85
CA ASP A 138 5.63 11.96 -16.71
C ASP A 138 6.64 10.90 -17.12
N GLU A 139 6.18 9.67 -17.27
CA GLU A 139 6.98 8.57 -17.83
C GLU A 139 8.34 8.34 -17.15
N SER A 140 8.38 8.48 -15.82
CA SER A 140 9.60 8.40 -15.01
C SER A 140 9.95 6.99 -14.54
N PHE A 141 8.96 6.06 -14.51
CA PHE A 141 9.13 4.77 -13.86
C PHE A 141 8.79 3.59 -14.77
N ASP A 142 9.58 2.51 -14.65
CA ASP A 142 9.32 1.23 -15.29
C ASP A 142 8.35 0.39 -14.46
N LEU A 143 8.43 0.52 -13.13
CA LEU A 143 7.57 -0.14 -12.17
C LEU A 143 7.05 0.86 -11.14
N VAL A 144 5.75 0.86 -10.92
CA VAL A 144 5.11 1.38 -9.70
C VAL A 144 4.50 0.19 -8.96
N TYR A 145 4.81 0.03 -7.67
CA TYR A 145 4.10 -0.93 -6.85
C TYR A 145 3.38 -0.25 -5.68
N ALA A 146 2.21 -0.79 -5.33
CA ALA A 146 1.30 -0.24 -4.34
C ALA A 146 0.72 -1.34 -3.45
N LEU A 147 1.51 -1.82 -2.48
CA LEU A 147 1.08 -2.91 -1.61
C LEU A 147 0.25 -2.38 -0.45
N SER A 148 -1.01 -2.82 -0.40
CA SER A 148 -1.99 -2.40 0.62
C SER A 148 -2.32 -0.91 0.63
N VAL A 149 -2.27 -0.23 -0.53
CA VAL A 149 -2.60 1.19 -0.69
C VAL A 149 -4.04 1.36 -1.17
N PHE A 150 -4.39 0.80 -2.31
CA PHE A 150 -5.73 0.91 -2.89
C PHE A 150 -6.82 0.30 -2.01
N THR A 151 -6.46 -0.62 -1.13
CA THR A 151 -7.34 -1.17 -0.09
C THR A 151 -7.76 -0.14 0.97
N HIS A 152 -7.19 1.06 0.98
CA HIS A 152 -7.46 2.13 1.94
C HIS A 152 -7.95 3.43 1.28
N LEU A 153 -8.43 3.36 0.03
CA LEU A 153 -8.91 4.49 -0.76
C LEU A 153 -10.39 4.33 -1.14
N THR A 154 -11.09 5.46 -1.30
CA THR A 154 -12.44 5.51 -1.89
C THR A 154 -12.38 5.25 -3.39
N ALA A 155 -13.52 4.96 -4.02
CA ALA A 155 -13.60 4.71 -5.46
C ALA A 155 -12.99 5.85 -6.28
N ASP A 156 -13.39 7.10 -6.00
CA ASP A 156 -12.91 8.28 -6.74
C ASP A 156 -11.39 8.47 -6.58
N LEU A 157 -10.87 8.27 -5.37
CA LEU A 157 -9.43 8.34 -5.12
C LEU A 157 -8.67 7.22 -5.83
N GLN A 158 -9.24 6.01 -5.89
CA GLN A 158 -8.62 4.91 -6.62
C GLN A 158 -8.47 5.22 -8.11
N LEU A 159 -9.51 5.76 -8.74
CA LEU A 159 -9.49 6.12 -10.16
C LEU A 159 -8.53 7.30 -10.42
N ALA A 160 -8.57 8.33 -9.58
CA ALA A 160 -7.65 9.45 -9.69
C ALA A 160 -6.18 9.02 -9.53
N TRP A 161 -5.88 8.15 -8.57
CA TRP A 161 -4.53 7.61 -8.37
C TRP A 161 -4.11 6.62 -9.46
N ARG A 162 -5.04 5.82 -10.00
CA ARG A 162 -4.77 5.00 -11.19
C ARG A 162 -4.28 5.86 -12.37
N ASP A 163 -4.97 6.96 -12.66
CA ASP A 163 -4.61 7.86 -13.75
C ASP A 163 -3.28 8.55 -13.52
N GLU A 164 -3.01 8.95 -12.29
CA GLU A 164 -1.73 9.52 -11.89
C GLU A 164 -0.57 8.51 -11.97
N VAL A 165 -0.77 7.28 -11.49
CA VAL A 165 0.22 6.21 -11.66
C VAL A 165 0.48 5.94 -13.14
N ARG A 166 -0.57 5.96 -13.97
CA ARG A 166 -0.43 5.82 -15.43
C ARG A 166 0.39 6.97 -16.03
N ARG A 167 0.24 8.21 -15.53
CA ARG A 167 1.04 9.36 -15.97
C ARG A 167 2.52 9.14 -15.70
N VAL A 168 2.89 8.75 -14.49
CA VAL A 168 4.30 8.59 -14.11
C VAL A 168 4.95 7.32 -14.63
N LEU A 169 4.19 6.32 -15.05
CA LEU A 169 4.71 5.12 -15.69
C LEU A 169 5.11 5.41 -17.15
N ARG A 170 6.25 4.86 -17.58
CA ARG A 170 6.66 4.83 -18.99
C ARG A 170 5.67 4.02 -19.83
N PRO A 171 5.59 4.23 -21.16
CA PRO A 171 4.89 3.32 -22.04
C PRO A 171 5.36 1.87 -21.84
N GLY A 172 4.44 0.94 -21.65
CA GLY A 172 4.76 -0.46 -21.32
C GLY A 172 5.20 -0.71 -19.86
N GLY A 173 5.33 0.34 -19.04
CA GLY A 173 5.63 0.24 -17.61
C GLY A 173 4.54 -0.51 -16.85
N ARG A 174 4.89 -1.04 -15.68
CA ARG A 174 4.05 -1.96 -14.90
C ARG A 174 3.55 -1.32 -13.61
N LEU A 175 2.26 -1.55 -13.30
CA LEU A 175 1.68 -1.29 -11.98
C LEU A 175 1.39 -2.62 -11.29
N LEU A 176 2.06 -2.89 -10.18
CA LEU A 176 1.77 -4.03 -9.32
C LEU A 176 1.05 -3.52 -8.06
N LEU A 177 -0.15 -4.00 -7.80
CA LEU A 177 -0.91 -3.59 -6.63
C LEU A 177 -1.51 -4.79 -5.91
N THR A 178 -1.89 -4.60 -4.64
CA THR A 178 -2.61 -5.61 -3.89
C THR A 178 -4.01 -5.15 -3.50
N THR A 179 -4.94 -6.09 -3.45
CA THR A 179 -6.36 -5.83 -3.23
C THR A 179 -6.98 -6.80 -2.21
N HIS A 180 -8.09 -6.39 -1.61
CA HIS A 180 -8.94 -7.29 -0.83
C HIS A 180 -9.95 -7.95 -1.77
N GLY A 181 -9.63 -9.13 -2.25
CA GLY A 181 -10.50 -9.89 -3.14
C GLY A 181 -11.42 -10.87 -2.44
N ARG A 182 -11.65 -12.00 -3.08
CA ARG A 182 -12.66 -13.01 -2.66
C ARG A 182 -12.41 -13.58 -1.26
N SER A 183 -11.15 -13.78 -0.86
CA SER A 183 -10.77 -14.28 0.46
C SER A 183 -11.24 -13.38 1.61
N TYR A 184 -11.48 -12.10 1.33
CA TYR A 184 -11.97 -11.11 2.28
C TYR A 184 -13.50 -11.04 2.40
N VAL A 185 -14.28 -11.64 1.48
CA VAL A 185 -15.75 -11.63 1.47
C VAL A 185 -16.37 -12.10 2.80
N PRO A 186 -15.84 -13.10 3.54
CA PRO A 186 -16.36 -13.48 4.84
C PRO A 186 -16.37 -12.34 5.88
N ARG A 187 -15.58 -11.28 5.66
CA ARG A 187 -15.54 -10.10 6.54
C ARG A 187 -16.68 -9.10 6.26
N LEU A 188 -17.36 -9.21 5.12
CA LEU A 188 -18.44 -8.33 4.67
C LEU A 188 -19.77 -8.66 5.34
N GLY A 189 -20.63 -7.65 5.51
CA GLY A 189 -22.03 -7.80 5.87
C GLY A 189 -22.86 -8.35 4.72
N GLN A 190 -24.14 -8.62 4.95
CA GLN A 190 -25.01 -9.24 3.93
C GLN A 190 -25.17 -8.35 2.69
N GLU A 191 -25.48 -7.07 2.87
CA GLU A 191 -25.66 -6.10 1.78
C GLU A 191 -24.36 -5.89 1.00
N GLU A 192 -23.23 -5.73 1.71
CA GLU A 192 -21.91 -5.58 1.10
C GLU A 192 -21.49 -6.80 0.29
N ARG A 193 -21.83 -8.01 0.76
CA ARG A 193 -21.60 -9.25 -0.02
C ARG A 193 -22.45 -9.27 -1.29
N ALA A 194 -23.66 -8.74 -1.23
CA ALA A 194 -24.52 -8.64 -2.43
C ALA A 194 -23.92 -7.65 -3.43
N SER A 195 -23.44 -6.48 -3.00
CA SER A 195 -22.72 -5.52 -3.84
C SER A 195 -21.45 -6.11 -4.44
N PHE A 196 -20.62 -6.77 -3.61
CA PHE A 196 -19.40 -7.43 -4.10
C PHE A 196 -19.70 -8.50 -5.17
N LYS A 197 -20.77 -9.29 -4.98
CA LYS A 197 -21.20 -10.31 -5.95
C LYS A 197 -21.70 -9.70 -7.27
N ARG A 198 -22.26 -8.48 -7.25
CA ARG A 198 -22.64 -7.73 -8.46
C ARG A 198 -21.46 -7.09 -9.19
N GLY A 199 -20.23 -7.24 -8.65
CA GLY A 199 -19.04 -6.61 -9.22
C GLY A 199 -18.80 -5.17 -8.78
N GLU A 200 -19.51 -4.70 -7.76
CA GLU A 200 -19.39 -3.33 -7.22
C GLU A 200 -18.28 -3.25 -6.17
N LEU A 201 -17.42 -2.23 -6.25
CA LEU A 201 -16.43 -1.94 -5.21
C LEU A 201 -17.14 -1.63 -3.89
N VAL A 202 -16.71 -2.29 -2.82
CA VAL A 202 -17.26 -2.04 -1.48
C VAL A 202 -16.24 -1.25 -0.67
N VAL A 203 -16.63 -0.07 -0.17
CA VAL A 203 -15.77 0.79 0.66
C VAL A 203 -16.39 0.98 2.04
N ARG A 204 -15.61 0.75 3.08
CA ARG A 204 -15.95 1.03 4.48
C ARG A 204 -15.12 2.19 5.00
N TRP A 205 -15.75 3.07 5.77
CA TRP A 205 -15.10 4.22 6.42
C TRP A 205 -14.33 5.10 5.43
N GLY A 206 -14.97 5.45 4.32
CA GLY A 206 -14.38 6.30 3.29
C GLY A 206 -13.99 7.69 3.77
N ASP A 207 -14.62 8.20 4.85
CA ASP A 207 -14.30 9.47 5.51
C ASP A 207 -12.90 9.49 6.14
N VAL A 208 -12.29 8.31 6.37
CA VAL A 208 -10.91 8.15 6.84
C VAL A 208 -9.99 7.53 5.80
N ALA A 209 -10.27 7.76 4.51
CA ALA A 209 -9.43 7.33 3.40
C ALA A 209 -7.95 7.72 3.60
N GLY A 210 -7.03 6.91 3.07
CA GLY A 210 -5.59 7.06 3.27
C GLY A 210 -5.08 6.61 4.65
N THR A 211 -5.92 5.96 5.45
CA THR A 211 -5.53 5.36 6.74
C THR A 211 -5.91 3.88 6.78
N ASN A 212 -5.27 3.11 7.66
CA ASN A 212 -5.59 1.68 7.90
C ASN A 212 -7.02 1.44 8.45
N LEU A 213 -7.78 2.49 8.66
CA LEU A 213 -9.19 2.42 9.08
C LEU A 213 -10.14 2.29 7.90
N CYS A 214 -9.86 2.96 6.78
CA CYS A 214 -10.59 2.76 5.53
C CYS A 214 -10.29 1.36 4.97
N SER A 215 -11.30 0.69 4.41
CA SER A 215 -11.14 -0.63 3.79
C SER A 215 -11.96 -0.73 2.52
N ALA A 216 -11.30 -0.94 1.39
CA ALA A 216 -11.94 -1.23 0.10
C ALA A 216 -11.80 -2.71 -0.26
N TYR A 217 -12.85 -3.28 -0.85
CA TYR A 217 -12.94 -4.69 -1.26
C TYR A 217 -13.26 -4.73 -2.75
N HIS A 218 -12.38 -5.40 -3.50
CA HIS A 218 -12.29 -5.31 -4.94
C HIS A 218 -12.80 -6.60 -5.58
N PRO A 219 -14.02 -6.62 -6.14
CA PRO A 219 -14.44 -7.73 -6.97
C PRO A 219 -13.70 -7.72 -8.31
N GLU A 220 -13.48 -8.88 -8.89
CA GLU A 220 -12.76 -9.02 -10.16
C GLU A 220 -13.35 -8.19 -11.31
N PRO A 221 -14.70 -8.12 -11.52
CA PRO A 221 -15.26 -7.26 -12.56
C PRO A 221 -14.87 -5.78 -12.39
N TYR A 222 -14.86 -5.24 -11.18
CA TYR A 222 -14.40 -3.87 -10.95
C TYR A 222 -12.95 -3.66 -11.38
N LEU A 223 -12.06 -4.60 -11.06
CA LEU A 223 -10.65 -4.52 -11.44
C LEU A 223 -10.48 -4.57 -12.96
N ARG A 224 -11.17 -5.47 -13.66
CA ARG A 224 -11.06 -5.65 -15.11
C ARG A 224 -11.70 -4.52 -15.91
N GLU A 225 -12.92 -4.12 -15.54
CA GLU A 225 -13.77 -3.27 -16.38
C GLU A 225 -13.63 -1.79 -16.03
N THR A 226 -13.34 -1.48 -14.74
CA THR A 226 -13.29 -0.11 -14.25
C THR A 226 -11.87 0.33 -13.93
N PHE A 227 -11.15 -0.42 -13.09
CA PHE A 227 -9.84 0.01 -12.60
C PHE A 227 -8.75 -0.13 -13.67
N ALA A 228 -8.78 -1.18 -14.48
CA ALA A 228 -7.73 -1.43 -15.49
C ALA A 228 -7.82 -0.53 -16.75
N GLN A 229 -8.71 0.46 -16.78
CA GLN A 229 -8.80 1.38 -17.93
C GLN A 229 -7.47 2.11 -18.18
N GLY A 230 -6.94 2.03 -19.42
CA GLY A 230 -5.63 2.54 -19.82
C GLY A 230 -4.46 1.60 -19.50
N PHE A 231 -4.76 0.40 -19.02
CA PHE A 231 -3.82 -0.68 -18.79
C PHE A 231 -4.31 -1.99 -19.43
N THR A 232 -3.36 -2.87 -19.70
CA THR A 232 -3.63 -4.30 -19.96
C THR A 232 -3.49 -5.03 -18.63
N LEU A 233 -4.49 -5.80 -18.22
CA LEU A 233 -4.39 -6.72 -17.09
C LEU A 233 -3.50 -7.91 -17.52
N VAL A 234 -2.31 -7.98 -16.93
CA VAL A 234 -1.32 -9.05 -17.22
C VAL A 234 -1.60 -10.27 -16.37
N GLU A 235 -1.81 -10.06 -15.08
CA GLU A 235 -1.97 -11.14 -14.12
C GLU A 235 -2.88 -10.71 -12.97
N MET A 236 -3.60 -11.67 -12.43
CA MET A 236 -4.35 -11.51 -11.18
C MET A 236 -4.28 -12.82 -10.40
N GLU A 237 -3.53 -12.83 -9.31
CA GLU A 237 -3.32 -14.00 -8.47
C GLU A 237 -4.05 -13.83 -7.13
N PRO A 238 -5.07 -14.65 -6.86
CA PRO A 238 -5.73 -14.69 -5.56
C PRO A 238 -4.72 -15.02 -4.46
N GLU A 239 -4.67 -14.19 -3.41
CA GLU A 239 -3.76 -14.34 -2.28
C GLU A 239 -2.26 -14.37 -2.64
N GLY A 240 -1.89 -13.91 -3.85
CA GLY A 240 -0.52 -13.92 -4.38
C GLY A 240 0.47 -13.05 -3.61
N ALA A 241 0.02 -12.05 -2.90
CA ALA A 241 0.86 -11.31 -1.98
C ALA A 241 0.97 -12.05 -0.64
N HIS A 242 1.94 -12.93 -0.51
CA HIS A 242 2.22 -13.74 0.68
C HIS A 242 2.81 -12.93 1.84
N GLY A 243 2.57 -11.65 1.88
CA GLY A 243 2.96 -10.78 2.97
C GLY A 243 1.96 -10.82 4.11
N ASN A 244 2.01 -9.82 4.95
CA ASN A 244 1.04 -9.64 6.00
C ASN A 244 0.41 -8.24 5.84
N PRO A 245 -0.88 -8.15 5.50
CA PRO A 245 -1.81 -9.28 5.31
C PRO A 245 -1.64 -9.95 3.92
N THR A 246 -2.06 -11.22 3.81
CA THR A 246 -2.24 -11.89 2.53
C THR A 246 -3.35 -11.20 1.73
N GLN A 247 -3.07 -10.81 0.51
CA GLN A 247 -3.98 -10.08 -0.38
C GLN A 247 -3.86 -10.63 -1.81
N ASP A 248 -4.88 -10.38 -2.64
CA ASP A 248 -4.77 -10.68 -4.06
C ASP A 248 -3.75 -9.74 -4.71
N LEU A 249 -2.93 -10.28 -5.60
CA LEU A 249 -1.95 -9.52 -6.38
C LEU A 249 -2.51 -9.26 -7.77
N VAL A 250 -2.34 -8.03 -8.25
CA VAL A 250 -2.78 -7.59 -9.58
C VAL A 250 -1.62 -6.92 -10.29
N LEU A 251 -1.27 -7.42 -11.47
CA LEU A 251 -0.24 -6.85 -12.33
C LEU A 251 -0.89 -6.26 -13.59
N LEU A 252 -0.68 -4.98 -13.78
CA LEU A 252 -1.16 -4.20 -14.91
C LEU A 252 0.04 -3.66 -15.71
N ARG A 253 -0.11 -3.55 -17.03
CA ARG A 253 0.88 -2.92 -17.92
C ARG A 253 0.25 -1.72 -18.62
N LYS A 254 0.88 -0.54 -18.53
CA LYS A 254 0.45 0.66 -19.26
C LYS A 254 0.40 0.39 -20.76
N VAL A 255 -0.74 0.68 -21.37
CA VAL A 255 -0.89 0.58 -22.83
C VAL A 255 -0.02 1.66 -23.46
N SER A 256 0.82 1.24 -24.43
CA SER A 256 1.54 2.18 -25.29
C SER A 256 0.52 2.94 -26.15
N ALA A 257 0.68 4.24 -26.25
CA ALA A 257 -0.16 5.09 -27.10
C ALA A 257 0.12 4.79 -28.57
#